data_044464c817e92c7f1b1513c79f8d415d
#
_entry.id   044464c817e92c7f1b1513c79f8d415d
#
_cell.length_a   1.000
_cell.length_b   1.000
_cell.length_c   1.000
_cell.angle_alpha   90.00
_cell.angle_beta   90.00
_cell.angle_gamma   90.00
#
_symmetry.space_group_name_H-M   'P 1'
#
loop_
_entity.id
_entity.type
_entity.pdbx_description
1 polymer ?
#
loop_
_entity_poly.entity_id
_entity_poly.type
_entity_poly.pdbx_seq_one_letter_code
_entity_poly.pdbx_strand_id
1 'polypeptide(L)'
;MRIEQRIMEGEARREKQDNLESLLDEKIKSVRYPMQELELNYPVAKGKVYSEEEDRYLLCRLNYYGLKSPDVYDRIKKDITEFPVFRFDWFFKSRTPQELSRRCHTLLGMISKEYEDKVKEDQQKKSAKGARGTVRSLEYVHRRGSI
;
A
#
# COMPACT_ATOMS: atom_id res chain seq x y z
N MET A 1 -3.46 -24.38 26.21
CA MET A 1 -3.05 -24.40 24.78
C MET A 1 -3.96 -23.56 23.89
N ARG A 2 -5.26 -23.72 23.90
CA ARG A 2 -6.18 -22.98 23.02
C ARG A 2 -6.22 -21.46 23.30
N ILE A 3 -6.05 -21.04 24.54
CA ILE A 3 -6.06 -19.64 24.97
C ILE A 3 -4.79 -18.94 24.52
N GLU A 4 -3.63 -19.58 24.67
CA GLU A 4 -2.34 -19.04 24.24
C GLU A 4 -2.27 -18.86 22.72
N GLN A 5 -2.80 -19.82 21.94
CA GLN A 5 -2.88 -19.72 20.49
C GLN A 5 -3.76 -18.56 20.04
N ARG A 6 -4.91 -18.34 20.69
CA ARG A 6 -5.79 -17.20 20.40
C ARG A 6 -5.15 -15.86 20.70
N ILE A 7 -4.37 -15.77 21.78
CA ILE A 7 -3.63 -14.55 22.13
C ILE A 7 -2.54 -14.28 21.09
N MET A 8 -1.78 -15.30 20.68
CA MET A 8 -0.75 -15.18 19.66
C MET A 8 -1.32 -14.79 18.29
N GLU A 9 -2.46 -15.36 17.90
CA GLU A 9 -3.16 -15.00 16.66
C GLU A 9 -3.67 -13.56 16.72
N GLY A 10 -4.19 -13.11 17.86
CA GLY A 10 -4.64 -11.74 18.08
C GLY A 10 -3.49 -10.75 18.00
N GLU A 11 -2.34 -11.06 18.60
CA GLU A 11 -1.13 -10.23 18.52
C GLU A 11 -0.58 -10.15 17.10
N ALA A 12 -0.53 -11.28 16.39
CA ALA A 12 -0.10 -11.32 14.99
C ALA A 12 -1.01 -10.47 14.08
N ARG A 13 -2.32 -10.50 14.31
CA ARG A 13 -3.27 -9.65 13.57
C ARG A 13 -3.06 -8.16 13.84
N ARG A 14 -2.82 -7.78 15.10
CA ARG A 14 -2.53 -6.38 15.49
C ARG A 14 -1.25 -5.88 14.86
N GLU A 15 -0.20 -6.69 14.91
CA GLU A 15 1.09 -6.36 14.29
C GLU A 15 0.94 -6.18 12.78
N LYS A 16 0.20 -7.05 12.11
CA LYS A 16 -0.09 -6.93 10.68
C LYS A 16 -0.87 -5.65 10.37
N GLN A 17 -1.87 -5.31 11.19
CA GLN A 17 -2.63 -4.07 11.03
C GLN A 17 -1.76 -2.84 11.23
N ASP A 18 -0.90 -2.84 12.26
CA ASP A 18 0.04 -1.73 12.52
C ASP A 18 0.99 -1.54 11.34
N ASN A 19 1.50 -2.62 10.77
CA ASN A 19 2.37 -2.58 9.59
C ASN A 19 1.63 -2.01 8.37
N LEU A 20 0.41 -2.44 8.12
CA LEU A 20 -0.42 -1.94 7.02
C LEU A 20 -0.76 -0.46 7.20
N GLU A 21 -1.08 -0.02 8.42
CA GLU A 21 -1.33 1.40 8.73
C GLU A 21 -0.10 2.24 8.45
N SER A 22 1.08 1.77 8.85
CA SER A 22 2.36 2.46 8.60
C SER A 22 2.65 2.57 7.12
N LEU A 23 2.47 1.51 6.35
CA LEU A 23 2.68 1.50 4.90
C LEU A 23 1.70 2.43 4.19
N LEU A 24 0.45 2.42 4.59
CA LEU A 24 -0.57 3.30 4.05
C LEU A 24 -0.24 4.77 4.34
N ASP A 25 0.15 5.08 5.58
CA ASP A 25 0.53 6.43 5.98
C ASP A 25 1.74 6.95 5.19
N GLU A 26 2.77 6.12 5.02
CA GLU A 26 3.94 6.47 4.19
C GLU A 26 3.54 6.75 2.74
N LYS A 27 2.69 5.91 2.16
CA LYS A 27 2.26 6.09 0.78
C LYS A 27 1.44 7.37 0.60
N ILE A 28 0.54 7.65 1.51
CA ILE A 28 -0.27 8.88 1.49
C ILE A 28 0.63 10.13 1.63
N LYS A 29 1.60 10.09 2.53
CA LYS A 29 2.55 11.19 2.76
C LYS A 29 3.60 11.35 1.65
N SER A 30 3.75 10.36 0.78
CA SER A 30 4.73 10.42 -0.32
C SER A 30 4.35 11.44 -1.40
N VAL A 31 3.08 11.85 -1.45
CA VAL A 31 2.57 12.83 -2.40
C VAL A 31 1.92 13.99 -1.67
N ARG A 32 1.94 15.17 -2.29
CA ARG A 32 1.38 16.38 -1.68
C ARG A 32 -0.15 16.39 -1.66
N TYR A 33 -0.77 15.91 -2.74
CA TYR A 33 -2.22 15.86 -2.90
C TYR A 33 -2.68 14.43 -3.17
N PRO A 34 -2.82 13.59 -2.13
CA PRO A 34 -3.12 12.16 -2.32
C PRO A 34 -4.38 11.88 -3.13
N MET A 35 -5.39 12.72 -2.99
CA MET A 35 -6.65 12.56 -3.74
C MET A 35 -6.48 12.69 -5.25
N GLN A 36 -5.41 13.35 -5.70
CA GLN A 36 -5.15 13.65 -7.11
C GLN A 36 -3.90 12.97 -7.64
N GLU A 37 -2.88 12.80 -6.81
CA GLU A 37 -1.54 12.39 -7.23
C GLU A 37 -1.17 10.96 -6.86
N LEU A 38 -1.93 10.32 -5.95
CA LEU A 38 -1.61 8.98 -5.49
C LEU A 38 -1.68 7.98 -6.65
N GLU A 39 -0.56 7.31 -6.91
CA GLU A 39 -0.46 6.28 -7.93
C GLU A 39 -0.48 4.89 -7.30
N LEU A 40 -1.26 3.99 -7.89
CA LEU A 40 -1.40 2.62 -7.46
C LEU A 40 -0.92 1.68 -8.56
N ASN A 41 -0.13 0.68 -8.20
CA ASN A 41 0.34 -0.35 -9.12
C ASN A 41 -0.73 -1.43 -9.26
N TYR A 42 -1.65 -1.22 -10.19
CA TYR A 42 -2.68 -2.21 -10.48
C TYR A 42 -2.07 -3.41 -11.19
N PRO A 43 -2.36 -4.64 -10.74
CA PRO A 43 -2.04 -5.81 -11.52
C PRO A 43 -2.83 -5.79 -12.83
N VAL A 44 -2.34 -6.49 -13.85
CA VAL A 44 -3.06 -6.63 -15.13
C VAL A 44 -4.32 -7.45 -14.85
N ALA A 45 -5.37 -6.77 -14.37
CA ALA A 45 -6.61 -7.41 -13.97
C ALA A 45 -7.67 -7.18 -15.04
N LYS A 46 -8.38 -8.22 -15.37
CA LYS A 46 -9.61 -8.14 -16.15
C LYS A 46 -10.71 -7.57 -15.24
N GLY A 47 -11.42 -6.55 -15.71
CA GLY A 47 -12.58 -6.04 -15.00
C GLY A 47 -12.28 -5.10 -13.84
N LYS A 48 -11.63 -3.99 -14.14
CA LYS A 48 -11.48 -2.89 -13.20
C LYS A 48 -12.85 -2.23 -12.98
N VAL A 49 -13.46 -2.50 -11.83
CA VAL A 49 -14.80 -1.98 -11.49
C VAL A 49 -14.72 -0.62 -10.80
N TYR A 50 -13.78 -0.44 -9.89
CA TYR A 50 -13.53 0.84 -9.21
C TYR A 50 -12.59 1.72 -10.02
N SER A 51 -12.86 3.03 -10.06
CA SER A 51 -11.95 4.01 -10.67
C SER A 51 -10.76 4.32 -9.75
N GLU A 52 -9.69 4.88 -10.32
CA GLU A 52 -8.55 5.35 -9.52
C GLU A 52 -8.95 6.41 -8.50
N GLU A 53 -9.83 7.32 -8.89
CA GLU A 53 -10.34 8.37 -8.03
C GLU A 53 -11.08 7.81 -6.81
N GLU A 54 -11.92 6.80 -7.03
CA GLU A 54 -12.60 6.08 -5.96
C GLU A 54 -11.61 5.37 -5.03
N ASP A 55 -10.63 4.69 -5.59
CA ASP A 55 -9.59 4.00 -4.82
C ASP A 55 -8.75 4.97 -3.99
N ARG A 56 -8.36 6.11 -4.57
CA ARG A 56 -7.62 7.16 -3.85
C ARG A 56 -8.43 7.69 -2.67
N TYR A 57 -9.70 7.92 -2.87
CA TYR A 57 -10.60 8.39 -1.81
C TYR A 57 -10.71 7.38 -0.68
N LEU A 58 -10.90 6.09 -1.02
CA LEU A 58 -10.97 5.02 -0.02
C LEU A 58 -9.70 4.96 0.82
N LEU A 59 -8.54 5.02 0.19
CA LEU A 59 -7.26 4.98 0.91
C LEU A 59 -7.04 6.22 1.79
N CYS A 60 -7.41 7.39 1.31
CA CYS A 60 -7.32 8.63 2.10
C CYS A 60 -8.22 8.59 3.33
N ARG A 61 -9.45 8.13 3.18
CA ARG A 61 -10.38 8.02 4.31
C ARG A 61 -9.98 6.91 5.27
N LEU A 62 -9.49 5.80 4.76
CA LEU A 62 -8.98 4.71 5.59
C LEU A 62 -7.76 5.16 6.43
N ASN A 63 -6.86 5.95 5.84
CA ASN A 63 -5.73 6.54 6.55
C ASN A 63 -6.21 7.50 7.66
N TYR A 64 -7.22 8.30 7.36
CA TYR A 64 -7.79 9.26 8.30
C TYR A 64 -8.42 8.59 9.53
N TYR A 65 -9.23 7.55 9.31
CA TYR A 65 -9.93 6.86 10.39
C TYR A 65 -9.08 5.81 11.08
N GLY A 66 -8.14 5.20 10.38
CA GLY A 66 -7.32 4.09 10.85
C GLY A 66 -8.00 2.73 10.65
N LEU A 67 -7.18 1.68 10.60
CA LEU A 67 -7.65 0.31 10.32
C LEU A 67 -8.31 -0.35 11.54
N LYS A 68 -8.04 0.15 12.72
CA LYS A 68 -8.47 -0.49 13.98
C LYS A 68 -9.89 -0.15 14.39
N SER A 69 -10.48 0.86 13.79
CA SER A 69 -11.85 1.31 14.12
C SER A 69 -12.87 0.29 13.59
N PRO A 70 -13.74 -0.27 14.45
CA PRO A 70 -14.69 -1.31 14.02
C PRO A 70 -15.76 -0.80 13.04
N ASP A 71 -16.04 0.49 13.07
CA ASP A 71 -17.06 1.13 12.24
C ASP A 71 -16.47 1.96 11.09
N VAL A 72 -15.19 1.73 10.74
CA VAL A 72 -14.49 2.53 9.74
C VAL A 72 -15.20 2.50 8.37
N TYR A 73 -15.67 1.36 7.94
CA TYR A 73 -16.32 1.23 6.63
C TYR A 73 -17.71 1.83 6.59
N ASP A 74 -18.43 1.83 7.70
CA ASP A 74 -19.72 2.52 7.85
C ASP A 74 -19.51 4.03 7.73
N ARG A 75 -18.47 4.57 8.37
CA ARG A 75 -18.10 5.99 8.28
C ARG A 75 -17.66 6.38 6.88
N ILE A 76 -16.85 5.55 6.21
CA ILE A 76 -16.43 5.79 4.83
C ILE A 76 -17.66 5.80 3.91
N LYS A 77 -18.59 4.87 4.08
CA LYS A 77 -19.84 4.82 3.32
C LYS A 77 -20.63 6.12 3.46
N LYS A 78 -20.75 6.63 4.68
CA LYS A 78 -21.42 7.89 4.95
C LYS A 78 -20.70 9.06 4.26
N ASP A 79 -19.38 9.11 4.34
CA ASP A 79 -18.57 10.14 3.71
C ASP A 79 -18.73 10.15 2.19
N ILE A 80 -18.75 8.98 1.55
CA ILE A 80 -18.97 8.84 0.11
C ILE A 80 -20.33 9.43 -0.28
N THR A 81 -21.36 9.12 0.51
CA THR A 81 -22.71 9.58 0.25
C THR A 81 -22.83 11.10 0.34
N GLU A 82 -22.10 11.71 1.27
CA GLU A 82 -22.14 13.15 1.54
C GLU A 82 -21.16 13.98 0.72
N PHE A 83 -20.12 13.34 0.15
CA PHE A 83 -19.06 14.06 -0.56
C PHE A 83 -19.53 14.51 -1.96
N PRO A 84 -19.51 15.81 -2.26
CA PRO A 84 -20.05 16.34 -3.51
C PRO A 84 -19.38 15.83 -4.78
N VAL A 85 -18.09 15.45 -4.72
CA VAL A 85 -17.33 14.94 -5.86
C VAL A 85 -17.97 13.66 -6.42
N PHE A 86 -18.55 12.83 -5.55
CA PHE A 86 -19.21 11.58 -5.95
C PHE A 86 -20.72 11.70 -6.08
N ARG A 87 -21.24 12.92 -6.18
CA ARG A 87 -22.68 13.17 -6.25
C ARG A 87 -23.38 12.37 -7.36
N PHE A 88 -22.74 12.21 -8.49
CA PHE A 88 -23.27 11.48 -9.65
C PHE A 88 -22.68 10.08 -9.81
N ASP A 89 -21.87 9.64 -8.88
CA ASP A 89 -21.25 8.30 -8.91
C ASP A 89 -22.16 7.28 -8.23
N TRP A 90 -23.12 6.78 -8.99
CA TRP A 90 -24.10 5.80 -8.50
C TRP A 90 -23.45 4.48 -8.09
N PHE A 91 -22.43 4.05 -8.81
CA PHE A 91 -21.69 2.83 -8.50
C PHE A 91 -21.07 2.91 -7.11
N PHE A 92 -20.30 3.96 -6.84
CA PHE A 92 -19.61 4.15 -5.58
C PHE A 92 -20.59 4.32 -4.41
N LYS A 93 -21.61 5.14 -4.60
CA LYS A 93 -22.63 5.40 -3.59
C LYS A 93 -23.46 4.17 -3.25
N SER A 94 -23.62 3.22 -4.19
CA SER A 94 -24.38 2.00 -3.97
C SER A 94 -23.59 0.88 -3.29
N ARG A 95 -22.25 1.06 -3.09
CA ARG A 95 -21.45 0.03 -2.44
C ARG A 95 -21.81 -0.11 -0.98
N THR A 96 -21.88 -1.36 -0.51
CA THR A 96 -22.10 -1.68 0.90
C THR A 96 -20.80 -1.50 1.69
N PRO A 97 -20.86 -1.31 3.02
CA PRO A 97 -19.63 -1.30 3.84
C PRO A 97 -18.77 -2.55 3.67
N GLN A 98 -19.38 -3.73 3.50
CA GLN A 98 -18.67 -4.98 3.27
C GLN A 98 -17.92 -4.97 1.92
N GLU A 99 -18.52 -4.45 0.88
CA GLU A 99 -17.87 -4.30 -0.42
C GLU A 99 -16.72 -3.30 -0.36
N LEU A 100 -16.88 -2.18 0.35
CA LEU A 100 -15.84 -1.20 0.59
C LEU A 100 -14.67 -1.81 1.39
N SER A 101 -14.98 -2.61 2.41
CA SER A 101 -13.97 -3.34 3.17
C SER A 101 -13.15 -4.26 2.28
N ARG A 102 -13.78 -5.05 1.43
CA ARG A 102 -13.10 -5.96 0.49
C ARG A 102 -12.19 -5.19 -0.45
N ARG A 103 -12.68 -4.07 -0.98
CA ARG A 103 -11.87 -3.25 -1.88
C ARG A 103 -10.65 -2.66 -1.17
N CYS A 104 -10.84 -2.14 0.05
CA CYS A 104 -9.74 -1.63 0.87
C CYS A 104 -8.70 -2.70 1.16
N HIS A 105 -9.11 -3.91 1.49
CA HIS A 105 -8.18 -5.03 1.70
C HIS A 105 -7.37 -5.34 0.44
N THR A 106 -7.99 -5.32 -0.72
CA THR A 106 -7.31 -5.49 -2.01
C THR A 106 -6.27 -4.39 -2.24
N LEU A 107 -6.65 -3.14 -2.00
CA LEU A 107 -5.75 -2.00 -2.16
C LEU A 107 -4.56 -2.04 -1.19
N LEU A 108 -4.81 -2.40 0.06
CA LEU A 108 -3.75 -2.56 1.05
C LEU A 108 -2.79 -3.70 0.68
N GLY A 109 -3.31 -4.78 0.12
CA GLY A 109 -2.50 -5.88 -0.41
C GLY A 109 -1.59 -5.43 -1.54
N MET A 110 -2.09 -4.57 -2.43
CA MET A 110 -1.29 -3.98 -3.52
C MET A 110 -0.17 -3.09 -2.99
N ILE A 111 -0.45 -2.27 -1.98
CA ILE A 111 0.54 -1.39 -1.33
C ILE A 111 1.62 -2.23 -0.64
N SER A 112 1.22 -3.28 0.07
CA SER A 112 2.14 -4.19 0.74
C SER A 112 3.06 -4.89 -0.25
N LYS A 113 2.54 -5.36 -1.36
CA LYS A 113 3.30 -5.98 -2.44
C LYS A 113 4.29 -5.00 -3.08
N GLU A 114 3.85 -3.79 -3.35
CA GLU A 114 4.70 -2.71 -3.88
C GLU A 114 5.90 -2.45 -2.96
N TYR A 115 5.66 -2.40 -1.67
CA TYR A 115 6.71 -2.21 -0.67
C TYR A 115 7.70 -3.38 -0.66
N GLU A 116 7.21 -4.62 -0.67
CA GLU A 116 8.06 -5.82 -0.73
C GLU A 116 8.94 -5.84 -1.99
N ASP A 117 8.36 -5.50 -3.13
CA ASP A 117 9.08 -5.44 -4.41
C ASP A 117 10.17 -4.36 -4.37
N LYS A 118 9.91 -3.20 -3.80
CA LYS A 118 10.90 -2.13 -3.62
C LYS A 118 12.05 -2.56 -2.71
N VAL A 119 11.75 -3.24 -1.61
CA VAL A 119 12.77 -3.75 -0.69
C VAL A 119 13.68 -4.75 -1.40
N LYS A 120 13.10 -5.65 -2.19
CA LYS A 120 13.87 -6.63 -2.98
C LYS A 120 14.77 -5.95 -4.02
N GLU A 121 14.25 -4.95 -4.74
CA GLU A 121 15.02 -4.19 -5.73
C GLU A 121 16.20 -3.45 -5.08
N ASP A 122 15.97 -2.81 -3.93
CA ASP A 122 17.01 -2.08 -3.20
C ASP A 122 18.10 -3.02 -2.70
N GLN A 123 17.75 -4.21 -2.22
CA GLN A 123 18.70 -5.24 -1.83
C GLN A 123 19.53 -5.72 -3.01
N GLN A 124 18.90 -5.96 -4.16
CA GLN A 124 19.59 -6.35 -5.40
C GLN A 124 20.54 -5.25 -5.90
N LYS A 125 20.11 -3.98 -5.85
CA LYS A 125 20.93 -2.83 -6.23
C LYS A 125 22.14 -2.68 -5.32
N LYS A 126 21.98 -2.87 -4.02
CA LYS A 126 23.09 -2.83 -3.04
C LYS A 126 24.10 -3.95 -3.30
N SER A 127 23.64 -5.17 -3.55
CA SER A 127 24.48 -6.31 -3.91
C SER A 127 25.22 -6.07 -5.23
N ALA A 128 24.52 -5.56 -6.24
CA ALA A 128 25.11 -5.25 -7.55
C ALA A 128 26.16 -4.13 -7.47
N LYS A 129 25.89 -3.07 -6.67
CA LYS A 129 26.86 -1.98 -6.44
C LYS A 129 28.10 -2.47 -5.71
N GLY A 130 27.96 -3.35 -4.71
CA GLY A 130 29.07 -3.97 -4.00
C GLY A 130 29.94 -4.79 -4.95
N ALA A 131 29.35 -5.65 -5.76
CA ALA A 131 30.05 -6.47 -6.75
C ALA A 131 30.73 -5.62 -7.83
N ARG A 132 30.04 -4.62 -8.37
CA ARG A 132 30.60 -3.70 -9.37
C ARG A 132 31.73 -2.85 -8.79
N GLY A 133 31.63 -2.40 -7.56
CA GLY A 133 32.67 -1.64 -6.87
C GLY A 133 33.94 -2.46 -6.71
N THR A 134 33.83 -3.73 -6.35
CA THR A 134 34.93 -4.64 -6.23
C THR A 134 35.58 -4.90 -7.59
N VAL A 135 34.83 -5.17 -8.62
CA VAL A 135 35.31 -5.40 -9.99
C VAL A 135 36.00 -4.15 -10.54
N ARG A 136 35.39 -2.96 -10.36
CA ARG A 136 36.02 -1.70 -10.79
C ARG A 136 37.35 -1.44 -10.10
N SER A 137 37.44 -1.74 -8.82
CA SER A 137 38.69 -1.63 -8.06
C SER A 137 39.78 -2.53 -8.63
N LEU A 138 39.44 -3.77 -8.97
CA LEU A 138 40.36 -4.71 -9.60
C LEU A 138 40.78 -4.28 -11.00
N GLU A 139 39.85 -3.80 -11.82
CA GLU A 139 40.15 -3.26 -13.16
C GLU A 139 41.06 -2.04 -13.10
N TYR A 140 40.83 -1.15 -12.15
CA TYR A 140 41.66 0.04 -11.95
C TYR A 140 43.10 -0.31 -11.59
N VAL A 141 43.30 -1.26 -10.69
CA VAL A 141 44.62 -1.76 -10.31
C VAL A 141 45.30 -2.42 -11.49
N HIS A 142 44.57 -3.19 -12.29
CA HIS A 142 45.12 -3.85 -13.50
C HIS A 142 45.54 -2.84 -14.58
N ARG A 143 44.76 -1.80 -14.83
CA ARG A 143 45.11 -0.72 -15.75
C ARG A 143 46.37 0.05 -15.33
N ARG A 144 46.55 0.31 -14.04
CA ARG A 144 47.77 0.91 -13.51
C ARG A 144 49.00 -0.03 -13.68
N GLY A 145 48.78 -1.29 -13.53
CA GLY A 145 49.85 -2.30 -13.72
C GLY A 145 50.28 -2.49 -15.15
N SER A 146 49.49 -2.06 -16.14
CA SER A 146 49.79 -2.16 -17.57
C SER A 146 50.52 -0.92 -18.16
N ILE A 147 50.71 0.10 -17.33
CA ILE A 147 51.50 1.27 -17.70
C ILE A 147 52.95 1.11 -17.21
#